data_4990cb2d711074b8fc400ac9879bee04
#
_entry.id   4990cb2d711074b8fc400ac9879bee04
#
_cell.length_a   1.000
_cell.length_b   1.000
_cell.length_c   1.000
_cell.angle_alpha   90.00
_cell.angle_beta   90.00
_cell.angle_gamma   90.00
#
_symmetry.space_group_name_H-M   'P 1'
#
loop_
_entity.id
_entity.type
_entity.pdbx_description
1 polymer ?
#
loop_
_entity_poly.entity_id
_entity_poly.type
_entity_poly.pdbx_seq_one_letter_code
_entity_poly.pdbx_strand_id
1 'polypeptide(L)'
;MIEKDAKRAIALGYFDGVHRGHQALMELAVKRAKENGAISSVFTFDAHPDTVITGQRVPLIVSESRRGEEIRERGGVDEVIFAHFNDEMRNMEWQKFVDDVLVGQFHACWIITGENNHFGYRGQGNPERLKAECERLGIGCDIVKNVSIDGVVVSSTYIRQQIAMGNMEQAAKFLGHPYALTGVVQHGRQVGRTIGYRTVNLELPPEMQAPPFGVYVSRVVADKKAHIAVTNIGVHPTFGLGDKACVEPHILDFDGDLYGKLIEVELLHFLRPEQQFSDTEQLKRAIAQDIAQTRAYFAQEHK
;
A
#
# COMPACT_ATOMS: atom_id res chain seq x y z
N MET A 1 4.82 26.01 -5.93
CA MET A 1 5.40 25.86 -4.56
C MET A 1 4.31 26.20 -3.56
N ILE A 2 4.07 25.35 -2.58
CA ILE A 2 3.10 25.58 -1.51
C ILE A 2 3.70 26.66 -0.58
N GLU A 3 2.92 27.70 -0.27
CA GLU A 3 3.36 28.75 0.64
C GLU A 3 3.57 28.18 2.05
N LYS A 4 4.65 28.58 2.72
CA LYS A 4 5.04 28.04 4.02
C LYS A 4 3.97 28.25 5.09
N ASP A 5 3.29 29.40 5.05
CA ASP A 5 2.27 29.82 6.03
C ASP A 5 0.82 29.51 5.56
N ALA A 6 0.65 28.74 4.50
CA ALA A 6 -0.68 28.38 4.02
C ALA A 6 -1.43 27.53 5.06
N LYS A 7 -2.72 27.81 5.25
CA LYS A 7 -3.59 27.01 6.10
C LYS A 7 -3.76 25.60 5.53
N ARG A 8 -3.88 24.61 6.41
CA ARG A 8 -4.04 23.20 6.02
C ARG A 8 -5.24 22.55 6.67
N ALA A 9 -5.95 21.74 5.89
CA ALA A 9 -6.87 20.73 6.43
C ALA A 9 -6.12 19.40 6.42
N ILE A 10 -5.81 18.85 7.60
CA ILE A 10 -4.85 17.76 7.78
C ILE A 10 -5.57 16.48 8.18
N ALA A 11 -5.45 15.41 7.37
CA ALA A 11 -5.80 14.06 7.76
C ALA A 11 -4.64 13.37 8.47
N LEU A 12 -4.90 12.79 9.67
CA LEU A 12 -3.90 12.13 10.50
C LEU A 12 -3.96 10.62 10.34
N GLY A 13 -2.81 9.97 10.08
CA GLY A 13 -2.72 8.52 10.04
C GLY A 13 -1.38 8.03 9.47
N TYR A 14 -1.14 6.71 9.53
CA TYR A 14 0.01 6.10 8.86
C TYR A 14 -0.26 5.81 7.39
N PHE A 15 -1.53 5.53 7.03
CA PHE A 15 -2.04 5.33 5.68
C PHE A 15 -1.41 4.16 4.91
N ASP A 16 -1.05 3.08 5.62
CA ASP A 16 -0.56 1.87 4.97
C ASP A 16 -1.65 1.21 4.13
N GLY A 17 -1.37 1.05 2.83
CA GLY A 17 -2.29 0.48 1.85
C GLY A 17 -3.37 1.42 1.34
N VAL A 18 -3.45 2.67 1.82
CA VAL A 18 -4.41 3.70 1.36
C VAL A 18 -5.82 3.14 1.14
N HIS A 19 -6.26 2.27 2.06
CA HIS A 19 -7.53 1.56 1.98
C HIS A 19 -8.77 2.47 2.06
N ARG A 20 -9.96 1.96 1.79
CA ARG A 20 -11.21 2.73 1.75
C ARG A 20 -11.47 3.58 3.00
N GLY A 21 -11.08 3.10 4.19
CA GLY A 21 -11.14 3.91 5.41
C GLY A 21 -10.19 5.12 5.37
N HIS A 22 -8.99 4.95 4.83
CA HIS A 22 -8.02 6.04 4.62
C HIS A 22 -8.53 7.04 3.56
N GLN A 23 -9.09 6.52 2.46
CA GLN A 23 -9.68 7.36 1.40
C GLN A 23 -10.78 8.27 1.95
N ALA A 24 -11.64 7.77 2.82
CA ALA A 24 -12.70 8.58 3.45
C ALA A 24 -12.15 9.74 4.30
N LEU A 25 -11.02 9.55 5.02
CA LEU A 25 -10.34 10.63 5.74
C LEU A 25 -9.80 11.71 4.78
N MET A 26 -9.16 11.25 3.70
CA MET A 26 -8.54 12.15 2.71
C MET A 26 -9.58 12.92 1.90
N GLU A 27 -10.66 12.26 1.48
CA GLU A 27 -11.81 12.91 0.81
C GLU A 27 -12.39 14.04 1.69
N LEU A 28 -12.51 13.80 3.00
CA LEU A 28 -12.97 14.83 3.93
C LEU A 28 -11.95 15.96 4.10
N ALA A 29 -10.64 15.65 4.11
CA ALA A 29 -9.58 16.65 4.14
C ALA A 29 -9.63 17.55 2.90
N VAL A 30 -9.79 16.99 1.70
CA VAL A 30 -9.96 17.72 0.45
C VAL A 30 -11.21 18.62 0.51
N LYS A 31 -12.32 18.09 1.02
CA LYS A 31 -13.56 18.87 1.18
C LYS A 31 -13.36 20.05 2.14
N ARG A 32 -12.79 19.81 3.32
CA ARG A 32 -12.55 20.86 4.33
C ARG A 32 -11.54 21.91 3.87
N ALA A 33 -10.51 21.50 3.14
CA ALA A 33 -9.56 22.40 2.53
C ALA A 33 -10.26 23.37 1.56
N LYS A 34 -11.10 22.86 0.68
CA LYS A 34 -11.86 23.67 -0.26
C LYS A 34 -12.83 24.64 0.44
N GLU A 35 -13.53 24.21 1.48
CA GLU A 35 -14.46 25.04 2.26
C GLU A 35 -13.76 26.17 3.01
N ASN A 36 -12.49 25.99 3.39
CA ASN A 36 -11.74 26.95 4.21
C ASN A 36 -10.64 27.71 3.45
N GLY A 37 -10.52 27.53 2.11
CA GLY A 37 -9.45 28.13 1.32
C GLY A 37 -8.07 27.67 1.79
N ALA A 38 -7.95 26.40 2.14
CA ALA A 38 -6.76 25.78 2.70
C ALA A 38 -6.20 24.71 1.74
N ILE A 39 -5.02 24.17 2.05
CA ILE A 39 -4.39 23.05 1.36
C ILE A 39 -4.88 21.74 1.99
N SER A 40 -5.27 20.79 1.17
CA SER A 40 -5.57 19.42 1.64
C SER A 40 -4.27 18.68 1.90
N SER A 41 -4.04 18.26 3.14
CA SER A 41 -2.79 17.65 3.56
C SER A 41 -3.03 16.34 4.30
N VAL A 42 -2.10 15.40 4.13
CA VAL A 42 -1.95 14.21 4.97
C VAL A 42 -0.73 14.38 5.83
N PHE A 43 -0.86 14.14 7.13
CA PHE A 43 0.26 14.02 8.06
C PHE A 43 0.47 12.53 8.37
N THR A 44 1.65 12.03 8.03
CA THR A 44 2.05 10.65 8.25
C THR A 44 3.51 10.58 8.75
N PHE A 45 3.98 9.37 9.07
CA PHE A 45 5.35 9.14 9.51
C PHE A 45 6.16 8.42 8.44
N ASP A 46 7.46 8.63 8.41
CA ASP A 46 8.41 7.96 7.51
C ASP A 46 8.53 6.46 7.82
N ALA A 47 8.48 6.06 9.10
CA ALA A 47 8.49 4.67 9.54
C ALA A 47 7.18 4.29 10.25
N HIS A 48 6.84 2.99 10.26
CA HIS A 48 5.65 2.52 10.97
C HIS A 48 5.85 2.67 12.49
N PRO A 49 4.98 3.44 13.19
CA PRO A 49 5.15 3.71 14.62
C PRO A 49 5.31 2.45 15.47
N ASP A 50 4.49 1.42 15.23
CA ASP A 50 4.58 0.16 16.00
C ASP A 50 5.91 -0.56 15.78
N THR A 51 6.49 -0.49 14.57
CA THR A 51 7.82 -1.05 14.32
C THR A 51 8.89 -0.37 15.16
N VAL A 52 8.85 0.96 15.27
CA VAL A 52 9.80 1.74 16.08
C VAL A 52 9.57 1.52 17.59
N ILE A 53 8.29 1.43 18.02
CA ILE A 53 7.93 1.28 19.43
C ILE A 53 8.28 -0.12 19.95
N THR A 54 7.95 -1.17 19.18
CA THR A 54 8.07 -2.55 19.62
C THR A 54 9.38 -3.23 19.21
N GLY A 55 10.09 -2.66 18.23
CA GLY A 55 11.23 -3.28 17.57
C GLY A 55 10.86 -4.46 16.66
N GLN A 56 9.57 -4.79 16.55
CA GLN A 56 9.07 -5.83 15.67
C GLN A 56 8.56 -5.21 14.38
N ARG A 57 9.05 -5.70 13.23
CA ARG A 57 8.63 -5.19 11.92
C ARG A 57 7.15 -5.51 11.68
N VAL A 58 6.36 -4.49 11.41
CA VAL A 58 5.00 -4.62 10.88
C VAL A 58 5.10 -4.75 9.37
N PRO A 59 4.60 -5.85 8.76
CA PRO A 59 4.60 -5.99 7.31
C PRO A 59 3.74 -4.91 6.65
N LEU A 60 4.26 -4.28 5.59
CA LEU A 60 3.58 -3.17 4.91
C LEU A 60 2.73 -3.66 3.73
N ILE A 61 1.61 -3.00 3.50
CA ILE A 61 0.76 -3.23 2.31
C ILE A 61 1.31 -2.46 1.10
N VAL A 62 1.88 -1.30 1.36
CA VAL A 62 2.52 -0.44 0.36
C VAL A 62 3.92 -0.11 0.85
N SER A 63 4.92 -0.18 -0.04
CA SER A 63 6.30 0.18 0.32
C SER A 63 6.43 1.64 0.75
N GLU A 64 7.37 1.93 1.65
CA GLU A 64 7.60 3.28 2.14
C GLU A 64 7.87 4.27 1.00
N SER A 65 8.61 3.84 -0.02
CA SER A 65 8.93 4.67 -1.19
C SER A 65 7.72 5.03 -2.05
N ARG A 66 6.70 4.15 -2.11
CA ARG A 66 5.49 4.35 -2.93
C ARG A 66 4.34 5.00 -2.17
N ARG A 67 4.33 4.90 -0.85
CA ARG A 67 3.20 5.34 -0.03
C ARG A 67 2.79 6.80 -0.26
N GLY A 68 3.77 7.69 -0.43
CA GLY A 68 3.49 9.10 -0.71
C GLY A 68 2.79 9.33 -2.05
N GLU A 69 3.15 8.57 -3.07
CA GLU A 69 2.48 8.61 -4.39
C GLU A 69 1.07 8.04 -4.30
N GLU A 70 0.90 6.88 -3.68
CA GLU A 70 -0.41 6.24 -3.45
C GLU A 70 -1.38 7.16 -2.68
N ILE A 71 -0.89 7.86 -1.65
CA ILE A 71 -1.68 8.84 -0.90
C ILE A 71 -2.17 9.97 -1.82
N ARG A 72 -1.30 10.53 -2.67
CA ARG A 72 -1.69 11.59 -3.59
C ARG A 72 -2.64 11.10 -4.68
N GLU A 73 -2.31 9.99 -5.31
CA GLU A 73 -3.07 9.46 -6.45
C GLU A 73 -4.47 8.99 -6.05
N ARG A 74 -4.58 8.31 -4.89
CA ARG A 74 -5.86 7.73 -4.43
C ARG A 74 -6.62 8.64 -3.48
N GLY A 75 -5.93 9.48 -2.73
CA GLY A 75 -6.54 10.40 -1.78
C GLY A 75 -6.89 11.76 -2.37
N GLY A 76 -6.28 12.11 -3.52
CA GLY A 76 -6.49 13.40 -4.18
C GLY A 76 -6.06 14.61 -3.35
N VAL A 77 -5.16 14.43 -2.37
CA VAL A 77 -4.67 15.50 -1.50
C VAL A 77 -3.54 16.27 -2.19
N ASP A 78 -3.44 17.55 -1.88
CA ASP A 78 -2.42 18.45 -2.45
C ASP A 78 -1.02 18.18 -1.88
N GLU A 79 -0.95 17.77 -0.60
CA GLU A 79 0.31 17.64 0.12
C GLU A 79 0.36 16.38 1.00
N VAL A 80 1.54 15.75 1.06
CA VAL A 80 1.84 14.68 2.03
C VAL A 80 3.03 15.12 2.87
N ILE A 81 2.81 15.24 4.17
CA ILE A 81 3.80 15.62 5.17
C ILE A 81 4.32 14.33 5.82
N PHE A 82 5.59 14.04 5.62
CA PHE A 82 6.27 12.94 6.30
C PHE A 82 7.05 13.48 7.50
N ALA A 83 6.60 13.15 8.70
CA ALA A 83 7.34 13.44 9.92
C ALA A 83 8.27 12.27 10.27
N HIS A 84 9.45 12.59 10.77
CA HIS A 84 10.37 11.56 11.25
C HIS A 84 9.90 11.03 12.61
N PHE A 85 9.61 9.71 12.69
CA PHE A 85 9.16 9.08 13.93
C PHE A 85 10.37 8.65 14.77
N ASN A 86 10.95 9.62 15.48
CA ASN A 86 12.09 9.46 16.38
C ASN A 86 11.65 9.46 17.86
N ASP A 87 12.62 9.36 18.77
CA ASP A 87 12.37 9.38 20.22
C ASP A 87 11.71 10.69 20.70
N GLU A 88 12.00 11.82 20.08
CA GLU A 88 11.35 13.11 20.39
C GLU A 88 9.86 13.04 20.05
N MET A 89 9.51 12.63 18.84
CA MET A 89 8.12 12.47 18.40
C MET A 89 7.38 11.39 19.20
N ARG A 90 8.03 10.27 19.49
CA ARG A 90 7.47 9.18 20.30
C ARG A 90 7.13 9.61 21.73
N ASN A 91 7.98 10.48 22.34
CA ASN A 91 7.82 10.95 23.72
C ASN A 91 7.07 12.28 23.82
N MET A 92 6.62 12.85 22.71
CA MET A 92 5.92 14.13 22.69
C MET A 92 4.54 14.02 23.34
N GLU A 93 4.23 14.96 24.25
CA GLU A 93 2.90 15.07 24.83
C GLU A 93 1.87 15.33 23.73
N TRP A 94 0.71 14.71 23.83
CA TRP A 94 -0.31 14.79 22.79
C TRP A 94 -0.79 16.22 22.53
N GLN A 95 -0.84 17.09 23.56
CA GLN A 95 -1.19 18.51 23.41
C GLN A 95 -0.13 19.26 22.63
N LYS A 96 1.15 19.06 22.95
CA LYS A 96 2.25 19.67 22.18
C LYS A 96 2.26 19.23 20.73
N PHE A 97 1.92 17.97 20.46
CA PHE A 97 1.78 17.51 19.09
C PHE A 97 0.70 18.31 18.34
N VAL A 98 -0.44 18.60 18.96
CA VAL A 98 -1.49 19.40 18.34
C VAL A 98 -1.09 20.87 18.24
N ASP A 99 -0.65 21.47 19.36
CA ASP A 99 -0.41 22.90 19.46
C ASP A 99 0.83 23.33 18.67
N ASP A 100 1.96 22.68 18.92
CA ASP A 100 3.26 23.12 18.38
C ASP A 100 3.49 22.57 16.97
N VAL A 101 3.10 21.29 16.71
CA VAL A 101 3.39 20.66 15.42
C VAL A 101 2.25 20.93 14.44
N LEU A 102 1.03 20.46 14.71
CA LEU A 102 -0.03 20.56 13.72
C LEU A 102 -0.46 22.02 13.48
N VAL A 103 -0.67 22.78 14.54
CA VAL A 103 -1.11 24.19 14.42
C VAL A 103 0.07 25.14 14.27
N GLY A 104 1.08 25.04 15.12
CA GLY A 104 2.22 25.96 15.13
C GLY A 104 3.11 25.84 13.90
N GLN A 105 3.50 24.62 13.54
CA GLN A 105 4.43 24.38 12.42
C GLN A 105 3.72 24.22 11.08
N PHE A 106 2.59 23.50 11.05
CA PHE A 106 1.88 23.16 9.80
C PHE A 106 0.62 23.98 9.56
N HIS A 107 0.31 24.95 10.42
CA HIS A 107 -0.82 25.88 10.27
C HIS A 107 -2.15 25.17 10.03
N ALA A 108 -2.40 24.07 10.77
CA ALA A 108 -3.65 23.35 10.70
C ALA A 108 -4.82 24.26 11.07
N CYS A 109 -5.78 24.42 10.15
CA CYS A 109 -7.06 25.08 10.43
C CYS A 109 -8.21 24.06 10.57
N TRP A 110 -7.97 22.84 10.16
CA TRP A 110 -8.89 21.72 10.28
C TRP A 110 -8.12 20.41 10.45
N ILE A 111 -8.50 19.56 11.41
CA ILE A 111 -7.87 18.26 11.63
C ILE A 111 -8.91 17.17 11.44
N ILE A 112 -8.58 16.12 10.66
CA ILE A 112 -9.41 14.99 10.37
C ILE A 112 -8.73 13.73 10.90
N THR A 113 -9.45 12.91 11.66
CA THR A 113 -8.91 11.67 12.22
C THR A 113 -9.96 10.56 12.25
N GLY A 114 -9.51 9.29 12.30
CA GLY A 114 -10.40 8.15 12.53
C GLY A 114 -10.76 8.02 14.02
N GLU A 115 -11.92 7.41 14.29
CA GLU A 115 -12.43 7.21 15.68
C GLU A 115 -11.54 6.32 16.57
N ASN A 116 -10.62 5.54 15.97
CA ASN A 116 -9.68 4.67 16.68
C ASN A 116 -8.24 5.22 16.69
N ASN A 117 -8.03 6.46 16.28
CA ASN A 117 -6.68 7.02 16.23
C ASN A 117 -6.18 7.38 17.63
N HIS A 118 -4.93 6.98 17.92
CA HIS A 118 -4.22 7.34 19.13
C HIS A 118 -2.88 7.99 18.75
N PHE A 119 -2.50 9.06 19.45
CA PHE A 119 -1.29 9.82 19.17
C PHE A 119 -0.67 10.40 20.46
N GLY A 120 0.53 10.98 20.31
CA GLY A 120 1.31 11.49 21.43
C GLY A 120 1.87 10.39 22.33
N TYR A 121 2.54 10.80 23.39
CA TYR A 121 3.20 9.89 24.32
C TYR A 121 2.26 8.76 24.81
N ARG A 122 2.66 7.52 24.57
CA ARG A 122 1.89 6.30 24.91
C ARG A 122 0.45 6.29 24.40
N GLY A 123 0.16 6.98 23.29
CA GLY A 123 -1.18 7.03 22.73
C GLY A 123 -2.22 7.75 23.64
N GLN A 124 -1.78 8.68 24.47
CA GLN A 124 -2.67 9.41 25.38
C GLN A 124 -3.61 10.38 24.66
N GLY A 125 -3.24 10.87 23.48
CA GLY A 125 -4.14 11.59 22.58
C GLY A 125 -5.13 10.61 21.95
N ASN A 126 -6.40 11.00 21.91
CA ASN A 126 -7.49 10.27 21.30
C ASN A 126 -8.46 11.25 20.62
N PRO A 127 -9.44 10.79 19.84
CA PRO A 127 -10.34 11.68 19.10
C PRO A 127 -11.11 12.68 19.98
N GLU A 128 -11.56 12.29 21.16
CA GLU A 128 -12.31 13.16 22.07
C GLU A 128 -11.42 14.31 22.60
N ARG A 129 -10.20 13.98 23.01
CA ARG A 129 -9.19 14.97 23.45
C ARG A 129 -8.79 15.88 22.29
N LEU A 130 -8.59 15.32 21.08
CA LEU A 130 -8.29 16.12 19.90
C LEU A 130 -9.41 17.13 19.62
N LYS A 131 -10.66 16.69 19.67
CA LYS A 131 -11.82 17.56 19.45
C LYS A 131 -11.88 18.71 20.44
N ALA A 132 -11.71 18.41 21.74
CA ALA A 132 -11.70 19.44 22.79
C ALA A 132 -10.54 20.43 22.60
N GLU A 133 -9.37 19.95 22.18
CA GLU A 133 -8.21 20.80 21.92
C GLU A 133 -8.40 21.70 20.69
N CYS A 134 -8.98 21.15 19.61
CA CYS A 134 -9.34 21.96 18.44
C CYS A 134 -10.36 23.04 18.78
N GLU A 135 -11.36 22.74 19.62
CA GLU A 135 -12.32 23.73 20.14
C GLU A 135 -11.62 24.84 20.93
N ARG A 136 -10.65 24.49 21.80
CA ARG A 136 -9.83 25.45 22.55
C ARG A 136 -9.02 26.39 21.63
N LEU A 137 -8.47 25.82 20.55
CA LEU A 137 -7.64 26.53 19.58
C LEU A 137 -8.46 27.28 18.52
N GLY A 138 -9.78 27.12 18.47
CA GLY A 138 -10.67 27.77 17.49
C GLY A 138 -10.49 27.22 16.07
N ILE A 139 -10.08 25.96 15.93
CA ILE A 139 -9.95 25.26 14.63
C ILE A 139 -10.98 24.13 14.49
N GLY A 140 -11.21 23.67 13.25
CA GLY A 140 -12.14 22.59 12.97
C GLY A 140 -11.58 21.21 13.29
N CYS A 141 -12.47 20.28 13.65
CA CYS A 141 -12.11 18.88 13.86
C CYS A 141 -13.24 17.96 13.38
N ASP A 142 -12.90 16.96 12.55
CA ASP A 142 -13.80 15.88 12.17
C ASP A 142 -13.25 14.53 12.63
N ILE A 143 -14.12 13.74 13.26
CA ILE A 143 -13.85 12.36 13.63
C ILE A 143 -14.63 11.46 12.68
N VAL A 144 -13.92 10.72 11.84
CA VAL A 144 -14.52 9.83 10.84
C VAL A 144 -14.76 8.45 11.48
N LYS A 145 -15.99 7.98 11.38
CA LYS A 145 -16.35 6.61 11.81
C LYS A 145 -15.70 5.57 10.92
N ASN A 146 -15.46 4.39 11.48
CA ASN A 146 -14.92 3.27 10.74
C ASN A 146 -15.80 2.92 9.53
N VAL A 147 -15.19 2.82 8.37
CA VAL A 147 -15.83 2.28 7.17
C VAL A 147 -15.94 0.77 7.34
N SER A 148 -17.12 0.21 7.05
CA SER A 148 -17.35 -1.24 7.09
C SER A 148 -17.86 -1.73 5.74
N ILE A 149 -17.42 -2.91 5.33
CA ILE A 149 -17.85 -3.60 4.11
C ILE A 149 -18.33 -5.00 4.54
N ASP A 150 -19.56 -5.37 4.20
CA ASP A 150 -20.20 -6.64 4.58
C ASP A 150 -20.14 -6.90 6.11
N GLY A 151 -20.30 -5.83 6.92
CA GLY A 151 -20.24 -5.92 8.37
C GLY A 151 -18.85 -6.02 8.99
N VAL A 152 -17.79 -6.03 8.17
CA VAL A 152 -16.39 -6.07 8.62
C VAL A 152 -15.77 -4.68 8.53
N VAL A 153 -15.11 -4.24 9.60
CA VAL A 153 -14.38 -2.95 9.63
C VAL A 153 -13.17 -2.99 8.71
N VAL A 154 -13.04 -1.98 7.86
CA VAL A 154 -11.88 -1.80 6.99
C VAL A 154 -10.66 -1.39 7.82
N SER A 155 -9.60 -2.20 7.79
CA SER A 155 -8.35 -1.91 8.48
C SER A 155 -7.15 -2.56 7.78
N SER A 156 -5.96 -1.95 7.91
CA SER A 156 -4.72 -2.52 7.38
C SER A 156 -4.43 -3.92 7.96
N THR A 157 -4.79 -4.17 9.22
CA THR A 157 -4.63 -5.49 9.86
C THR A 157 -5.46 -6.56 9.16
N TYR A 158 -6.74 -6.30 8.90
CA TYR A 158 -7.60 -7.23 8.19
C TYR A 158 -7.11 -7.47 6.76
N ILE A 159 -6.70 -6.41 6.07
CA ILE A 159 -6.18 -6.50 4.70
C ILE A 159 -4.90 -7.33 4.64
N ARG A 160 -3.95 -7.14 5.58
CA ARG A 160 -2.74 -7.99 5.66
C ARG A 160 -3.08 -9.47 5.85
N GLN A 161 -4.09 -9.77 6.67
CA GLN A 161 -4.58 -11.15 6.83
C GLN A 161 -5.11 -11.73 5.53
N GLN A 162 -5.90 -10.96 4.76
CA GLN A 162 -6.41 -11.41 3.45
C GLN A 162 -5.28 -11.64 2.46
N ILE A 163 -4.29 -10.75 2.40
CA ILE A 163 -3.08 -10.92 1.57
C ILE A 163 -2.33 -12.20 1.97
N ALA A 164 -2.09 -12.40 3.27
CA ALA A 164 -1.39 -13.58 3.79
C ALA A 164 -2.11 -14.90 3.51
N MET A 165 -3.44 -14.87 3.33
CA MET A 165 -4.27 -16.04 2.96
C MET A 165 -4.37 -16.24 1.44
N GLY A 166 -3.88 -15.31 0.61
CA GLY A 166 -4.05 -15.36 -0.84
C GLY A 166 -5.42 -14.88 -1.35
N ASN A 167 -6.25 -14.30 -0.48
CA ASN A 167 -7.58 -13.78 -0.83
C ASN A 167 -7.47 -12.41 -1.49
N MET A 168 -6.93 -12.36 -2.71
CA MET A 168 -6.60 -11.10 -3.39
C MET A 168 -7.84 -10.26 -3.70
N GLU A 169 -8.95 -10.88 -4.09
CA GLU A 169 -10.22 -10.18 -4.36
C GLU A 169 -10.77 -9.52 -3.09
N GLN A 170 -10.68 -10.22 -1.97
CA GLN A 170 -11.12 -9.67 -0.70
C GLN A 170 -10.20 -8.53 -0.24
N ALA A 171 -8.89 -8.69 -0.39
CA ALA A 171 -7.94 -7.61 -0.12
C ALA A 171 -8.24 -6.38 -0.98
N ALA A 172 -8.44 -6.56 -2.29
CA ALA A 172 -8.77 -5.49 -3.23
C ALA A 172 -10.10 -4.79 -2.90
N LYS A 173 -11.12 -5.55 -2.48
CA LYS A 173 -12.41 -5.01 -2.07
C LYS A 173 -12.28 -4.02 -0.90
N PHE A 174 -11.45 -4.33 0.08
CA PHE A 174 -11.23 -3.50 1.27
C PHE A 174 -10.22 -2.37 1.02
N LEU A 175 -9.20 -2.62 0.19
CA LEU A 175 -8.28 -1.59 -0.29
C LEU A 175 -9.00 -0.54 -1.16
N GLY A 176 -9.89 -0.99 -2.05
CA GLY A 176 -10.46 -0.17 -3.12
C GLY A 176 -9.64 -0.22 -4.42
N HIS A 177 -8.58 -1.02 -4.43
CA HIS A 177 -7.68 -1.27 -5.56
C HIS A 177 -6.97 -2.62 -5.36
N PRO A 178 -6.39 -3.24 -6.40
CA PRO A 178 -5.62 -4.46 -6.26
C PRO A 178 -4.42 -4.30 -5.31
N TYR A 179 -4.04 -5.38 -4.63
CA TYR A 179 -2.75 -5.43 -3.94
C TYR A 179 -1.63 -5.49 -4.98
N ALA A 180 -0.65 -4.61 -4.86
CA ALA A 180 0.40 -4.45 -5.84
C ALA A 180 1.81 -4.54 -5.22
N LEU A 181 2.72 -5.16 -5.98
CA LEU A 181 4.15 -5.24 -5.68
C LEU A 181 4.90 -4.40 -6.70
N THR A 182 5.69 -3.44 -6.23
CA THR A 182 6.43 -2.52 -7.09
C THR A 182 7.94 -2.81 -6.97
N GLY A 183 8.63 -2.86 -8.07
CA GLY A 183 10.07 -3.08 -8.09
C GLY A 183 10.72 -2.78 -9.43
N VAL A 184 12.05 -2.65 -9.41
CA VAL A 184 12.85 -2.51 -10.63
C VAL A 184 13.13 -3.89 -11.21
N VAL A 185 12.84 -4.06 -12.49
CA VAL A 185 13.08 -5.32 -13.21
C VAL A 185 14.58 -5.64 -13.26
N GLN A 186 14.92 -6.81 -12.72
CA GLN A 186 16.29 -7.32 -12.66
C GLN A 186 16.50 -8.49 -13.64
N HIS A 187 17.77 -8.76 -13.97
CA HIS A 187 18.12 -9.96 -14.70
C HIS A 187 17.97 -11.20 -13.81
N GLY A 188 17.06 -12.11 -14.17
CA GLY A 188 16.89 -13.42 -13.52
C GLY A 188 17.68 -14.52 -14.21
N ARG A 189 17.48 -15.77 -13.79
CA ARG A 189 18.11 -16.98 -14.38
C ARG A 189 17.66 -17.28 -15.80
N GLN A 190 16.69 -16.58 -16.35
CA GLN A 190 16.14 -16.70 -17.70
C GLN A 190 15.68 -18.14 -18.10
N VAL A 191 15.36 -19.00 -17.11
CA VAL A 191 14.90 -20.36 -17.37
C VAL A 191 13.62 -20.37 -18.22
N GLY A 192 12.68 -19.47 -17.93
CA GLY A 192 11.45 -19.33 -18.72
C GLY A 192 11.72 -19.05 -20.21
N ARG A 193 12.80 -18.34 -20.54
CA ARG A 193 13.18 -18.05 -21.94
C ARG A 193 13.52 -19.32 -22.72
N THR A 194 14.15 -20.31 -22.07
CA THR A 194 14.55 -21.56 -22.73
C THR A 194 13.36 -22.46 -23.07
N ILE A 195 12.24 -22.28 -22.36
CA ILE A 195 11.00 -23.06 -22.55
C ILE A 195 9.91 -22.27 -23.29
N GLY A 196 10.19 -21.04 -23.75
CA GLY A 196 9.29 -20.20 -24.52
C GLY A 196 8.42 -19.22 -23.71
N TYR A 197 8.60 -19.15 -22.41
CA TYR A 197 7.84 -18.27 -21.51
C TYR A 197 8.79 -17.23 -20.87
N ARG A 198 8.91 -16.06 -21.47
CA ARG A 198 9.74 -14.99 -20.91
C ARG A 198 9.10 -14.42 -19.65
N THR A 199 9.87 -14.37 -18.57
CA THR A 199 9.47 -13.71 -17.32
C THR A 199 10.39 -12.51 -17.06
N VAL A 200 9.85 -11.49 -16.40
CA VAL A 200 10.63 -10.44 -15.75
C VAL A 200 10.79 -10.82 -14.28
N ASN A 201 11.80 -10.28 -13.61
CA ASN A 201 12.11 -10.65 -12.23
C ASN A 201 12.16 -9.41 -11.36
N LEU A 202 11.44 -9.43 -10.24
CA LEU A 202 11.52 -8.45 -9.18
C LEU A 202 11.84 -9.15 -7.86
N GLU A 203 12.57 -8.49 -7.00
CA GLU A 203 12.71 -8.91 -5.61
C GLU A 203 11.46 -8.50 -4.83
N LEU A 204 10.90 -9.39 -4.01
CA LEU A 204 9.86 -9.02 -3.06
C LEU A 204 10.53 -8.31 -1.88
N PRO A 205 10.24 -7.02 -1.63
CA PRO A 205 10.86 -6.31 -0.53
C PRO A 205 10.50 -6.97 0.81
N PRO A 206 11.48 -7.19 1.71
CA PRO A 206 11.28 -7.94 2.94
C PRO A 206 10.36 -7.24 3.96
N GLU A 207 10.09 -5.96 3.76
CA GLU A 207 9.13 -5.19 4.56
C GLU A 207 7.68 -5.37 4.11
N MET A 208 7.45 -5.85 2.89
CA MET A 208 6.11 -6.02 2.36
C MET A 208 5.39 -7.24 2.95
N GLN A 209 4.06 -7.14 3.06
CA GLN A 209 3.23 -8.28 3.40
C GLN A 209 3.31 -9.33 2.28
N ALA A 210 4.03 -10.41 2.54
CA ALA A 210 4.15 -11.49 1.57
C ALA A 210 2.81 -12.23 1.41
N PRO A 211 2.32 -12.42 0.17
CA PRO A 211 1.23 -13.35 -0.11
C PRO A 211 1.77 -14.80 -0.12
N PRO A 212 0.92 -15.84 -0.13
CA PRO A 212 1.36 -17.22 -0.30
C PRO A 212 2.19 -17.42 -1.57
N PHE A 213 3.21 -18.25 -1.50
CA PHE A 213 3.99 -18.60 -2.67
C PHE A 213 3.15 -19.46 -3.63
N GLY A 214 3.20 -19.12 -4.90
CA GLY A 214 2.37 -19.76 -5.93
C GLY A 214 2.15 -18.86 -7.15
N VAL A 215 1.16 -19.23 -7.93
CA VAL A 215 0.84 -18.60 -9.20
C VAL A 215 -0.43 -17.76 -9.09
N TYR A 216 -0.38 -16.58 -9.69
CA TYR A 216 -1.44 -15.57 -9.61
C TYR A 216 -1.86 -15.09 -10.99
N VAL A 217 -3.15 -14.86 -11.17
CA VAL A 217 -3.64 -13.94 -12.18
C VAL A 217 -3.18 -12.55 -11.78
N SER A 218 -2.57 -11.83 -12.70
CA SER A 218 -1.98 -10.53 -12.40
C SER A 218 -2.10 -9.56 -13.57
N ARG A 219 -1.84 -8.30 -13.27
CA ARG A 219 -1.68 -7.25 -14.25
C ARG A 219 -0.37 -6.52 -13.97
N VAL A 220 0.43 -6.34 -15.00
CA VAL A 220 1.68 -5.57 -14.92
C VAL A 220 1.44 -4.18 -15.49
N VAL A 221 1.71 -3.16 -14.68
CA VAL A 221 1.69 -1.77 -15.13
C VAL A 221 3.13 -1.32 -15.36
N ALA A 222 3.42 -0.98 -16.62
CA ALA A 222 4.72 -0.47 -17.06
C ALA A 222 4.50 0.71 -18.01
N ASP A 223 5.26 1.80 -17.84
CA ASP A 223 5.12 3.01 -18.66
C ASP A 223 3.65 3.49 -18.78
N LYS A 224 2.88 3.40 -17.69
CA LYS A 224 1.43 3.72 -17.60
C LYS A 224 0.53 2.85 -18.47
N LYS A 225 1.00 1.72 -18.96
CA LYS A 225 0.22 0.74 -19.70
C LYS A 225 0.05 -0.53 -18.90
N ALA A 226 -1.17 -1.03 -18.87
CA ALA A 226 -1.52 -2.26 -18.18
C ALA A 226 -1.45 -3.46 -19.14
N HIS A 227 -0.82 -4.53 -18.70
CA HIS A 227 -0.64 -5.77 -19.46
C HIS A 227 -1.11 -6.95 -18.63
N ILE A 228 -1.83 -7.88 -19.23
CA ILE A 228 -2.24 -9.13 -18.59
C ILE A 228 -1.00 -9.99 -18.34
N ALA A 229 -0.90 -10.57 -17.16
CA ALA A 229 0.24 -11.43 -16.80
C ALA A 229 -0.18 -12.61 -15.93
N VAL A 230 0.65 -13.64 -15.94
CA VAL A 230 0.66 -14.73 -14.96
C VAL A 230 1.91 -14.55 -14.11
N THR A 231 1.75 -14.41 -12.80
CA THR A 231 2.88 -14.13 -11.90
C THR A 231 3.13 -15.32 -10.98
N ASN A 232 4.35 -15.84 -10.98
CA ASN A 232 4.83 -16.74 -9.95
C ASN A 232 5.50 -15.94 -8.83
N ILE A 233 5.15 -16.24 -7.58
CA ILE A 233 5.84 -15.75 -6.39
C ILE A 233 6.43 -16.94 -5.67
N GLY A 234 7.72 -16.93 -5.43
CA GLY A 234 8.41 -18.06 -4.82
C GLY A 234 9.79 -17.69 -4.29
N VAL A 235 10.52 -18.69 -3.81
CA VAL A 235 11.86 -18.50 -3.27
C VAL A 235 12.89 -19.05 -4.26
N HIS A 236 13.86 -18.22 -4.60
CA HIS A 236 15.03 -18.70 -5.31
C HIS A 236 16.21 -18.91 -4.36
N PRO A 237 16.74 -20.14 -4.27
CA PRO A 237 17.97 -20.37 -3.55
C PRO A 237 19.10 -19.57 -4.20
N THR A 238 19.58 -18.55 -3.54
CA THR A 238 20.77 -17.79 -3.93
C THR A 238 21.97 -18.33 -3.15
N PHE A 239 23.00 -18.81 -3.88
CA PHE A 239 24.24 -19.27 -3.25
C PHE A 239 24.82 -18.14 -2.37
N GLY A 240 24.78 -18.33 -1.04
CA GLY A 240 25.50 -17.50 -0.08
C GLY A 240 24.78 -16.27 0.50
N LEU A 241 23.54 -15.92 0.10
CA LEU A 241 22.87 -14.68 0.53
C LEU A 241 21.46 -14.89 1.17
N GLY A 242 21.10 -16.13 1.51
CA GLY A 242 19.76 -16.45 2.02
C GLY A 242 18.71 -16.58 0.91
N ASP A 243 17.59 -17.23 1.24
CA ASP A 243 16.47 -17.39 0.31
C ASP A 243 15.72 -16.07 0.18
N LYS A 244 15.79 -15.45 -1.00
CA LYS A 244 15.03 -14.24 -1.30
C LYS A 244 13.74 -14.60 -2.03
N ALA A 245 12.63 -14.03 -1.57
CA ALA A 245 11.37 -14.14 -2.30
C ALA A 245 11.44 -13.33 -3.59
N CYS A 246 10.98 -13.93 -4.69
CA CYS A 246 11.02 -13.36 -6.02
C CYS A 246 9.61 -13.29 -6.60
N VAL A 247 9.35 -12.27 -7.39
CA VAL A 247 8.12 -12.05 -8.13
C VAL A 247 8.44 -12.14 -9.62
N GLU A 248 7.87 -13.12 -10.31
CA GLU A 248 8.19 -13.46 -11.71
C GLU A 248 6.97 -13.39 -12.62
N PRO A 249 6.56 -12.21 -13.07
CA PRO A 249 5.48 -12.09 -14.04
C PRO A 249 5.91 -12.53 -15.45
N HIS A 250 5.10 -13.40 -16.04
CA HIS A 250 5.05 -13.68 -17.47
C HIS A 250 3.97 -12.79 -18.09
N ILE A 251 4.38 -11.76 -18.81
CA ILE A 251 3.46 -10.81 -19.43
C ILE A 251 2.99 -11.39 -20.76
N LEU A 252 1.67 -11.54 -20.90
CA LEU A 252 1.07 -12.16 -22.09
C LEU A 252 1.11 -11.18 -23.26
N ASP A 253 1.40 -11.72 -24.46
CA ASP A 253 1.40 -10.96 -25.73
C ASP A 253 2.31 -9.70 -25.69
N PHE A 254 3.43 -9.79 -24.95
CA PHE A 254 4.38 -8.67 -24.77
C PHE A 254 5.77 -9.07 -25.24
N ASP A 255 6.36 -8.26 -26.11
CA ASP A 255 7.69 -8.50 -26.66
C ASP A 255 8.67 -7.32 -26.43
N GLY A 256 8.35 -6.45 -25.47
CA GLY A 256 9.17 -5.31 -25.07
C GLY A 256 10.30 -5.66 -24.11
N ASP A 257 11.19 -4.69 -23.89
CA ASP A 257 12.24 -4.74 -22.88
C ASP A 257 11.86 -3.87 -21.66
N LEU A 258 11.87 -4.49 -20.47
CA LEU A 258 11.56 -3.85 -19.20
C LEU A 258 12.75 -3.84 -18.22
N TYR A 259 13.93 -4.32 -18.61
CA TYR A 259 15.08 -4.32 -17.71
C TYR A 259 15.45 -2.91 -17.22
N GLY A 260 15.68 -2.78 -15.92
CA GLY A 260 15.98 -1.51 -15.26
C GLY A 260 14.77 -0.57 -15.10
N LYS A 261 13.58 -0.93 -15.62
CA LYS A 261 12.37 -0.14 -15.44
C LYS A 261 11.70 -0.49 -14.13
N LEU A 262 11.08 0.52 -13.51
CA LEU A 262 10.16 0.35 -12.40
C LEU A 262 8.82 -0.13 -12.96
N ILE A 263 8.32 -1.26 -12.45
CA ILE A 263 7.00 -1.78 -12.80
C ILE A 263 6.19 -2.07 -11.54
N GLU A 264 4.89 -2.13 -11.70
CA GLU A 264 3.94 -2.54 -10.67
C GLU A 264 3.27 -3.84 -11.11
N VAL A 265 3.19 -4.81 -10.19
CA VAL A 265 2.54 -6.11 -10.39
C VAL A 265 1.34 -6.21 -9.48
N GLU A 266 0.15 -6.01 -10.02
CA GLU A 266 -1.11 -6.13 -9.32
C GLU A 266 -1.53 -7.61 -9.26
N LEU A 267 -1.70 -8.15 -8.06
CA LEU A 267 -2.17 -9.52 -7.84
C LEU A 267 -3.69 -9.52 -7.74
N LEU A 268 -4.36 -10.26 -8.65
CA LEU A 268 -5.81 -10.23 -8.79
C LEU A 268 -6.50 -11.48 -8.24
N HIS A 269 -5.92 -12.66 -8.48
CA HIS A 269 -6.49 -13.95 -8.07
C HIS A 269 -5.38 -14.99 -7.84
N PHE A 270 -5.49 -15.78 -6.78
CA PHE A 270 -4.57 -16.89 -6.50
C PHE A 270 -5.01 -18.13 -7.26
N LEU A 271 -4.19 -18.62 -8.20
CA LEU A 271 -4.50 -19.78 -9.03
C LEU A 271 -4.15 -21.09 -8.34
N ARG A 272 -2.93 -21.23 -7.84
CA ARG A 272 -2.42 -22.45 -7.23
C ARG A 272 -1.13 -22.22 -6.45
N PRO A 273 -0.78 -23.09 -5.49
CA PRO A 273 0.53 -23.07 -4.82
C PRO A 273 1.66 -23.45 -5.79
N GLU A 274 2.90 -23.18 -5.38
CA GLU A 274 4.08 -23.70 -6.09
C GLU A 274 4.05 -25.23 -6.15
N GLN A 275 4.54 -25.76 -7.27
CA GLN A 275 4.61 -27.19 -7.53
C GLN A 275 5.99 -27.56 -8.10
N GLN A 276 6.48 -28.73 -7.72
CA GLN A 276 7.64 -29.33 -8.37
C GLN A 276 7.19 -30.17 -9.55
N PHE A 277 7.89 -30.07 -10.66
CA PHE A 277 7.61 -30.81 -11.88
C PHE A 277 8.74 -31.80 -12.16
N SER A 278 8.39 -33.02 -12.57
CA SER A 278 9.35 -34.07 -12.86
C SER A 278 10.11 -33.84 -14.18
N ASP A 279 9.49 -33.10 -15.10
CA ASP A 279 10.05 -32.80 -16.42
C ASP A 279 9.55 -31.45 -16.98
N THR A 280 10.22 -30.96 -18.02
CA THR A 280 9.92 -29.70 -18.69
C THR A 280 8.54 -29.68 -19.35
N GLU A 281 8.04 -30.83 -19.82
CA GLU A 281 6.75 -30.90 -20.52
C GLU A 281 5.59 -30.76 -19.52
N GLN A 282 5.72 -31.29 -18.31
CA GLN A 282 4.75 -31.04 -17.24
C GLN A 282 4.71 -29.58 -16.84
N LEU A 283 5.89 -28.93 -16.70
CA LEU A 283 5.98 -27.50 -16.43
C LEU A 283 5.31 -26.68 -17.52
N LYS A 284 5.57 -26.96 -18.80
CA LYS A 284 4.93 -26.25 -19.93
C LYS A 284 3.41 -26.40 -19.92
N ARG A 285 2.89 -27.60 -19.63
CA ARG A 285 1.44 -27.85 -19.54
C ARG A 285 0.81 -27.05 -18.40
N ALA A 286 1.44 -27.01 -17.24
CA ALA A 286 0.97 -26.20 -16.11
C ALA A 286 0.94 -24.70 -16.45
N ILE A 287 2.02 -24.16 -17.03
CA ILE A 287 2.05 -22.76 -17.46
C ILE A 287 0.96 -22.46 -18.51
N ALA A 288 0.76 -23.34 -19.49
CA ALA A 288 -0.30 -23.17 -20.50
C ALA A 288 -1.70 -23.15 -19.86
N GLN A 289 -1.93 -23.98 -18.82
CA GLN A 289 -3.18 -23.98 -18.07
C GLN A 289 -3.34 -22.68 -17.26
N ASP A 290 -2.31 -22.21 -16.58
CA ASP A 290 -2.32 -20.93 -15.83
C ASP A 290 -2.64 -19.76 -16.76
N ILE A 291 -2.05 -19.72 -17.96
CA ILE A 291 -2.33 -18.72 -19.00
C ILE A 291 -3.80 -18.78 -19.45
N ALA A 292 -4.32 -19.99 -19.70
CA ALA A 292 -5.72 -20.17 -20.13
C ALA A 292 -6.69 -19.67 -19.05
N GLN A 293 -6.44 -20.01 -17.78
CA GLN A 293 -7.24 -19.52 -16.65
C GLN A 293 -7.15 -18.00 -16.50
N THR A 294 -5.96 -17.43 -16.68
CA THR A 294 -5.76 -15.97 -16.63
C THR A 294 -6.55 -15.27 -17.73
N ARG A 295 -6.51 -15.77 -18.98
CA ARG A 295 -7.31 -15.20 -20.06
C ARG A 295 -8.82 -15.32 -19.79
N ALA A 296 -9.27 -16.43 -19.21
CA ALA A 296 -10.66 -16.63 -18.84
C ALA A 296 -11.11 -15.65 -17.73
N TYR A 297 -10.26 -15.39 -16.74
CA TYR A 297 -10.50 -14.39 -15.68
C TYR A 297 -10.80 -13.01 -16.29
N PHE A 298 -9.91 -12.50 -17.12
CA PHE A 298 -10.10 -11.18 -17.76
C PHE A 298 -11.27 -11.13 -18.75
N ALA A 299 -11.62 -12.24 -19.38
CA ALA A 299 -12.80 -12.30 -20.24
C ALA A 299 -14.14 -12.17 -19.46
N GLN A 300 -14.14 -12.49 -18.16
CA GLN A 300 -15.30 -12.34 -17.28
C GLN A 300 -15.43 -10.91 -16.71
N GLU A 301 -14.32 -10.19 -16.50
CA GLU A 301 -14.35 -8.78 -16.03
C GLU A 301 -14.96 -7.80 -17.06
N HIS A 302 -15.03 -8.19 -18.34
CA HIS A 302 -15.57 -7.37 -19.44
C HIS A 302 -17.04 -7.67 -19.76
N LYS A 303 -17.72 -8.52 -18.96
CA LYS A 303 -19.15 -8.79 -19.07
C LYS A 303 -19.93 -8.10 -17.95
#